data_a1f1ce6291c14415277413ce575ff91f
#
_entry.id   a1f1ce6291c14415277413ce575ff91f
#
_cell.length_a   1.000
_cell.length_b   1.000
_cell.length_c   1.000
_cell.angle_alpha   90.00
_cell.angle_beta   90.00
_cell.angle_gamma   90.00
#
_symmetry.space_group_name_H-M   'P 1'
#
loop_
_entity.id
_entity.type
_entity.pdbx_description
1 polymer ?
#
loop_
_entity_poly.entity_id
_entity_poly.type
_entity_poly.pdbx_seq_one_letter_code
_entity_poly.pdbx_strand_id
1 'polypeptide(L)'
;MELQADRGEFKDVRTFGEQVKHVACANEAWAKQMEEQEPPSRCDLGGPNPAKTKRQILAYLHDSFTMIDKAIAATNTANLLHQNAGPYWGSNRLSALTATVWHISDHYGQLVEYMRMNGIVPPASRK
;
A
#
# COMPACT_ATOMS: atom_id res chain seq x y z
N MET A 1 -13.22 1.96 -11.71
CA MET A 1 -12.57 0.97 -12.61
C MET A 1 -12.53 -0.36 -11.85
N GLU A 2 -13.37 -1.28 -12.27
CA GLU A 2 -13.44 -2.60 -11.68
C GLU A 2 -12.69 -3.59 -12.56
N LEU A 3 -11.38 -3.58 -12.50
CA LEU A 3 -10.61 -4.69 -13.03
C LEU A 3 -10.66 -5.81 -12.01
N GLN A 4 -11.27 -6.92 -12.38
CA GLN A 4 -11.33 -8.13 -11.57
C GLN A 4 -10.21 -9.07 -11.97
N ALA A 5 -9.72 -9.85 -11.01
CA ALA A 5 -8.66 -10.82 -11.26
C ALA A 5 -9.15 -11.96 -12.19
N ASP A 6 -10.38 -12.39 -12.02
CA ASP A 6 -11.07 -13.31 -12.92
C ASP A 6 -12.58 -13.30 -12.65
N ARG A 7 -13.37 -13.71 -13.64
CA ARG A 7 -14.83 -13.60 -13.60
C ARG A 7 -15.56 -14.82 -13.03
N GLY A 8 -14.93 -15.73 -12.36
CA GLY A 8 -15.77 -16.86 -12.00
C GLY A 8 -15.34 -17.75 -10.85
N GLU A 9 -14.08 -17.97 -10.64
CA GLU A 9 -13.62 -19.01 -9.71
C GLU A 9 -12.95 -18.49 -8.44
N PHE A 10 -12.54 -17.23 -8.42
CA PHE A 10 -11.85 -16.64 -7.29
C PHE A 10 -12.78 -15.72 -6.50
N LYS A 11 -13.47 -16.31 -5.53
CA LYS A 11 -14.19 -15.54 -4.51
C LYS A 11 -13.17 -14.92 -3.56
N ASP A 12 -13.50 -13.76 -3.04
CA ASP A 12 -12.72 -13.06 -2.01
C ASP A 12 -11.36 -12.48 -2.47
N VAL A 13 -11.14 -12.36 -3.77
CA VAL A 13 -10.00 -11.64 -4.34
C VAL A 13 -10.34 -10.15 -4.44
N ARG A 14 -9.41 -9.29 -4.02
CA ARG A 14 -9.59 -7.84 -4.14
C ARG A 14 -9.79 -7.42 -5.59
N THR A 15 -10.68 -6.48 -5.82
CA THR A 15 -10.73 -5.73 -7.09
C THR A 15 -9.46 -4.89 -7.26
N PHE A 16 -9.18 -4.43 -8.47
CA PHE A 16 -8.05 -3.55 -8.74
C PHE A 16 -8.06 -2.29 -7.84
N GLY A 17 -9.23 -1.67 -7.66
CA GLY A 17 -9.38 -0.51 -6.80
C GLY A 17 -9.12 -0.82 -5.31
N GLU A 18 -9.59 -1.95 -4.83
CA GLU A 18 -9.33 -2.42 -3.47
C GLU A 18 -7.85 -2.75 -3.25
N GLN A 19 -7.18 -3.31 -4.26
CA GLN A 19 -5.75 -3.57 -4.22
C GLN A 19 -4.95 -2.26 -4.08
N VAL A 20 -5.29 -1.23 -4.84
CA VAL A 20 -4.67 0.10 -4.74
C VAL A 20 -4.93 0.74 -3.37
N LYS A 21 -6.17 0.65 -2.88
CA LYS A 21 -6.53 1.13 -1.54
C LYS A 21 -5.79 0.38 -0.43
N HIS A 22 -5.62 -0.94 -0.59
CA HIS A 22 -4.86 -1.75 0.36
C HIS A 22 -3.41 -1.26 0.48
N VAL A 23 -2.75 -1.00 -0.65
CA VAL A 23 -1.40 -0.42 -0.66
C VAL A 23 -1.36 0.94 0.03
N ALA A 24 -2.31 1.82 -0.28
CA ALA A 24 -2.40 3.14 0.35
C ALA A 24 -2.60 3.04 1.88
N CYS A 25 -3.50 2.16 2.33
CA CYS A 25 -3.74 1.93 3.75
C CYS A 25 -2.50 1.36 4.46
N ALA A 26 -1.80 0.43 3.85
CA ALA A 26 -0.58 -0.15 4.43
C ALA A 26 0.54 0.90 4.54
N ASN A 27 0.73 1.72 3.51
CA ASN A 27 1.68 2.83 3.55
C ASN A 27 1.35 3.80 4.71
N GLU A 28 0.09 4.21 4.83
CA GLU A 28 -0.37 5.06 5.95
C GLU A 28 -0.10 4.38 7.30
N ALA A 29 -0.39 3.07 7.41
CA ALA A 29 -0.19 2.32 8.63
C ALA A 29 1.27 2.32 9.08
N TRP A 30 2.22 2.01 8.18
CA TRP A 30 3.64 2.02 8.50
C TRP A 30 4.17 3.42 8.78
N ALA A 31 3.75 4.42 8.01
CA ALA A 31 4.16 5.80 8.26
C ALA A 31 3.73 6.27 9.65
N LYS A 32 2.47 6.03 10.03
CA LYS A 32 1.95 6.36 11.36
C LYS A 32 2.64 5.57 12.47
N GLN A 33 2.87 4.27 12.26
CA GLN A 33 3.59 3.44 13.23
C GLN A 33 5.02 3.96 13.47
N MET A 34 5.73 4.37 12.43
CA MET A 34 7.07 4.96 12.56
C MET A 34 7.06 6.30 13.30
N GLU A 35 5.97 7.03 13.27
CA GLU A 35 5.77 8.30 13.97
C GLU A 35 5.02 8.14 15.31
N GLU A 36 4.91 6.91 15.81
CA GLU A 36 4.21 6.57 17.08
C GLU A 36 2.75 7.05 17.13
N GLN A 37 2.11 7.12 15.96
CA GLN A 37 0.70 7.46 15.81
C GLN A 37 -0.15 6.20 15.64
N GLU A 38 -1.44 6.29 15.96
CA GLU A 38 -2.39 5.20 15.77
C GLU A 38 -2.55 4.86 14.28
N PRO A 39 -2.18 3.64 13.83
CA PRO A 39 -2.36 3.25 12.45
C PRO A 39 -3.83 2.94 12.15
N PRO A 40 -4.26 3.03 10.87
CA PRO A 40 -5.58 2.59 10.48
C PRO A 40 -5.75 1.09 10.73
N SER A 41 -6.94 0.70 11.13
CA SER A 41 -7.30 -0.71 11.30
C SER A 41 -7.72 -1.34 9.96
N ARG A 42 -7.49 -2.63 9.81
CA ARG A 42 -8.10 -3.47 8.76
C ARG A 42 -7.82 -2.99 7.33
N CYS A 43 -6.54 -2.94 6.97
CA CYS A 43 -6.12 -2.56 5.61
C CYS A 43 -6.49 -3.59 4.51
N ASP A 44 -7.05 -4.74 4.86
CA ASP A 44 -7.31 -5.84 3.91
C ASP A 44 -8.08 -5.41 2.66
N LEU A 45 -9.12 -4.58 2.82
CA LEU A 45 -9.90 -4.01 1.71
C LEU A 45 -9.68 -2.49 1.56
N GLY A 46 -8.53 -1.98 2.00
CA GLY A 46 -8.17 -0.58 1.92
C GLY A 46 -8.51 0.25 3.16
N GLY A 47 -8.80 -0.42 4.28
CA GLY A 47 -9.01 0.21 5.58
C GLY A 47 -10.27 1.07 5.68
N PRO A 48 -10.35 1.92 6.69
CA PRO A 48 -11.53 2.76 6.96
C PRO A 48 -11.67 3.94 5.99
N ASN A 49 -10.70 4.18 5.10
CA ASN A 49 -10.74 5.32 4.17
C ASN A 49 -11.98 5.26 3.27
N PRO A 50 -12.80 6.33 3.17
CA PRO A 50 -14.06 6.33 2.44
C PRO A 50 -13.92 6.42 0.90
N ALA A 51 -12.72 6.48 0.36
CA ALA A 51 -12.47 6.60 -1.09
C ALA A 51 -13.15 5.46 -1.87
N LYS A 52 -13.97 5.81 -2.86
CA LYS A 52 -14.71 4.86 -3.71
C LYS A 52 -14.48 5.08 -5.21
N THR A 53 -14.28 6.32 -5.61
CA THR A 53 -14.04 6.65 -7.03
C THR A 53 -12.56 6.53 -7.37
N LYS A 54 -12.24 6.28 -8.64
CA LYS A 54 -10.84 6.25 -9.13
C LYS A 54 -10.04 7.47 -8.66
N ARG A 55 -10.62 8.67 -8.79
CA ARG A 55 -9.95 9.92 -8.36
C ARG A 55 -9.64 9.93 -6.88
N GLN A 56 -10.59 9.51 -6.04
CA GLN A 56 -10.40 9.46 -4.59
C GLN A 56 -9.36 8.40 -4.19
N ILE A 57 -9.39 7.24 -4.83
CA ILE A 57 -8.43 6.15 -4.56
C ILE A 57 -7.01 6.58 -4.95
N LEU A 58 -6.83 7.25 -6.10
CA LEU A 58 -5.54 7.77 -6.52
C LEU A 58 -5.04 8.91 -5.62
N ALA A 59 -5.93 9.78 -5.15
CA ALA A 59 -5.58 10.80 -4.16
C ALA A 59 -5.09 10.16 -2.85
N TYR A 60 -5.82 9.18 -2.34
CA TYR A 60 -5.42 8.44 -1.14
C TYR A 60 -4.06 7.75 -1.30
N LEU A 61 -3.83 7.11 -2.45
CA LEU A 61 -2.53 6.50 -2.75
C LEU A 61 -1.41 7.56 -2.75
N HIS A 62 -1.61 8.68 -3.43
CA HIS A 62 -0.64 9.78 -3.47
C HIS A 62 -0.33 10.31 -2.06
N ASP A 63 -1.36 10.56 -1.25
CA ASP A 63 -1.20 11.05 0.12
C ASP A 63 -0.43 10.03 0.98
N SER A 64 -0.69 8.74 0.80
CA SER A 64 0.02 7.68 1.51
C SER A 64 1.52 7.63 1.17
N PHE A 65 1.90 7.83 -0.08
CA PHE A 65 3.30 7.96 -0.47
C PHE A 65 3.95 9.22 0.12
N THR A 66 3.22 10.33 0.17
CA THR A 66 3.71 11.55 0.83
C THR A 66 4.00 11.32 2.32
N MET A 67 3.21 10.49 2.99
CA MET A 67 3.46 10.11 4.39
C MET A 67 4.73 9.26 4.52
N ILE A 68 4.95 8.29 3.61
CA ILE A 68 6.18 7.47 3.58
C ILE A 68 7.40 8.35 3.30
N ASP A 69 7.33 9.27 2.35
CA ASP A 69 8.42 10.20 2.03
C ASP A 69 8.82 11.06 3.25
N LYS A 70 7.84 11.54 4.01
CA LYS A 70 8.08 12.27 5.26
C LYS A 70 8.74 11.38 6.31
N ALA A 71 8.30 10.14 6.46
CA ALA A 71 8.89 9.19 7.39
C ALA A 71 10.34 8.84 7.01
N ILE A 72 10.63 8.70 5.70
CA ILE A 72 11.99 8.51 5.19
C ILE A 72 12.84 9.74 5.51
N ALA A 73 12.37 10.94 5.20
CA ALA A 73 13.09 12.19 5.44
C ALA A 73 13.40 12.43 6.93
N ALA A 74 12.54 11.95 7.83
CA ALA A 74 12.74 12.02 9.28
C ALA A 74 13.68 10.93 9.82
N THR A 75 14.08 9.96 9.00
CA THR A 75 14.93 8.84 9.41
C THR A 75 16.40 9.23 9.41
N ASN A 76 17.11 8.86 10.48
CA ASN A 76 18.53 9.09 10.65
C ASN A 76 19.18 7.96 11.49
N THR A 77 20.50 8.01 11.67
CA THR A 77 21.23 6.98 12.41
C THR A 77 20.79 6.84 13.87
N ALA A 78 20.29 7.90 14.49
CA ALA A 78 19.85 7.87 15.88
C ALA A 78 18.50 7.15 16.07
N ASN A 79 17.60 7.22 15.06
CA ASN A 79 16.25 6.67 15.16
C ASN A 79 16.00 5.43 14.29
N LEU A 80 16.94 5.06 13.42
CA LEU A 80 16.79 3.96 12.46
C LEU A 80 16.41 2.62 13.12
N LEU A 81 17.01 2.34 14.27
CA LEU A 81 16.79 1.10 15.04
C LEU A 81 15.84 1.32 16.24
N HIS A 82 15.23 2.50 16.34
CA HIS A 82 14.26 2.76 17.39
C HIS A 82 13.05 1.82 17.26
N GLN A 83 12.67 1.21 18.39
CA GLN A 83 11.56 0.25 18.42
C GLN A 83 10.23 0.94 18.16
N ASN A 84 9.48 0.43 17.23
CA ASN A 84 8.13 0.87 16.94
C ASN A 84 7.11 -0.03 17.66
N ALA A 85 6.29 0.54 18.49
CA ALA A 85 5.16 -0.16 19.07
C ALA A 85 3.99 -0.15 18.09
N GLY A 86 3.69 -1.29 17.47
CA GLY A 86 2.55 -1.36 16.56
C GLY A 86 2.28 -2.79 16.06
N PRO A 87 1.07 -3.03 15.54
CA PRO A 87 0.64 -4.35 15.09
C PRO A 87 1.17 -4.75 13.71
N TYR A 88 1.78 -3.80 12.98
CA TYR A 88 2.27 -4.04 11.63
C TYR A 88 3.72 -4.52 11.64
N TRP A 89 4.11 -5.22 10.58
CA TRP A 89 5.46 -5.75 10.42
C TRP A 89 6.50 -4.65 10.46
N GLY A 90 7.54 -4.91 11.21
CA GLY A 90 8.61 -3.97 11.42
C GLY A 90 8.69 -3.52 12.88
N SER A 91 9.54 -4.18 13.65
CA SER A 91 9.76 -3.85 15.07
C SER A 91 10.55 -2.55 15.27
N ASN A 92 11.15 -2.02 14.23
CA ASN A 92 11.89 -0.75 14.23
C ASN A 92 11.72 -0.02 12.88
N ARG A 93 12.19 1.21 12.81
CA ARG A 93 12.03 2.07 11.63
C ARG A 93 12.66 1.44 10.37
N LEU A 94 13.85 0.85 10.46
CA LEU A 94 14.49 0.18 9.32
C LEU A 94 13.65 -0.98 8.79
N SER A 95 13.17 -1.85 9.68
CA SER A 95 12.35 -2.99 9.27
C SER A 95 10.98 -2.57 8.72
N ALA A 96 10.37 -1.50 9.26
CA ALA A 96 9.14 -0.94 8.73
C ALA A 96 9.33 -0.37 7.31
N LEU A 97 10.41 0.38 7.05
CA LEU A 97 10.75 0.88 5.71
C LEU A 97 11.03 -0.26 4.73
N THR A 98 11.76 -1.29 5.16
CA THR A 98 12.03 -2.48 4.33
C THR A 98 10.73 -3.22 4.00
N ALA A 99 9.85 -3.40 4.97
CA ALA A 99 8.54 -4.02 4.78
C ALA A 99 7.67 -3.21 3.81
N THR A 100 7.71 -1.88 3.87
CA THR A 100 7.00 -0.98 2.95
C THR A 100 7.46 -1.19 1.51
N VAL A 101 8.77 -1.22 1.25
CA VAL A 101 9.32 -1.44 -0.11
C VAL A 101 8.95 -2.82 -0.64
N TRP A 102 9.10 -3.85 0.18
CA TRP A 102 8.72 -5.21 -0.19
C TRP A 102 7.22 -5.30 -0.53
N HIS A 103 6.36 -4.76 0.31
CA HIS A 103 4.91 -4.78 0.13
C HIS A 103 4.46 -4.05 -1.14
N ILE A 104 5.01 -2.86 -1.41
CA ILE A 104 4.72 -2.11 -2.63
C ILE A 104 5.16 -2.92 -3.85
N SER A 105 6.32 -3.56 -3.81
CA SER A 105 6.84 -4.37 -4.93
C SER A 105 5.98 -5.59 -5.20
N ASP A 106 5.52 -6.29 -4.16
CA ASP A 106 4.63 -7.45 -4.26
C ASP A 106 3.29 -7.04 -4.90
N HIS A 107 2.66 -6.02 -4.37
CA HIS A 107 1.38 -5.53 -4.90
C HIS A 107 1.48 -4.88 -6.28
N TYR A 108 2.61 -4.28 -6.62
CA TYR A 108 2.87 -3.82 -8.00
C TYR A 108 2.83 -5.00 -8.97
N GLY A 109 3.48 -6.11 -8.63
CA GLY A 109 3.41 -7.34 -9.43
C GLY A 109 1.99 -7.84 -9.61
N GLN A 110 1.21 -7.88 -8.54
CA GLN A 110 -0.20 -8.28 -8.60
C GLN A 110 -1.02 -7.34 -9.50
N LEU A 111 -0.86 -6.02 -9.39
CA LEU A 111 -1.54 -5.05 -10.26
C LEU A 111 -1.17 -5.20 -11.73
N VAL A 112 0.08 -5.55 -12.03
CA VAL A 112 0.55 -5.87 -13.40
C VAL A 112 -0.22 -7.07 -13.94
N GLU A 113 -0.40 -8.14 -13.15
CA GLU A 113 -1.18 -9.31 -13.57
C GLU A 113 -2.65 -8.96 -13.81
N TYR A 114 -3.29 -8.16 -12.94
CA TYR A 114 -4.65 -7.65 -13.18
C TYR A 114 -4.77 -6.94 -14.53
N MET A 115 -3.81 -6.11 -14.89
CA MET A 115 -3.81 -5.42 -16.19
C MET A 115 -3.70 -6.41 -17.34
N ARG A 116 -2.74 -7.34 -17.28
CA ARG A 116 -2.51 -8.35 -18.31
C ARG A 116 -3.74 -9.25 -18.52
N MET A 117 -4.35 -9.73 -17.45
CA MET A 117 -5.56 -10.54 -17.49
C MET A 117 -6.76 -9.82 -18.14
N ASN A 118 -6.74 -8.47 -18.14
CA ASN A 118 -7.74 -7.64 -18.80
C ASN A 118 -7.28 -7.10 -20.18
N GLY A 119 -6.19 -7.64 -20.75
CA GLY A 119 -5.68 -7.24 -22.05
C GLY A 119 -5.02 -5.86 -22.08
N ILE A 120 -4.66 -5.31 -20.92
CA ILE A 120 -4.05 -3.99 -20.78
C ILE A 120 -2.54 -4.15 -20.66
N VAL A 121 -1.78 -3.49 -21.53
CA VAL A 121 -0.32 -3.46 -21.43
C VAL A 121 0.10 -2.58 -20.25
N PRO A 122 0.84 -3.13 -19.26
CA PRO A 122 1.33 -2.36 -18.14
C PRO A 122 2.26 -1.20 -18.57
N PRO A 123 2.28 -0.06 -17.84
CA PRO A 123 3.07 1.11 -18.23
C PRO A 123 4.55 0.80 -18.52
N ALA A 124 5.19 0.00 -17.67
CA ALA A 124 6.60 -0.37 -17.84
C ALA A 124 6.88 -1.27 -19.08
N SER A 125 5.84 -1.85 -19.68
CA SER A 125 5.94 -2.72 -20.88
C SER A 125 5.52 -2.01 -22.16
N ARG A 126 5.14 -0.74 -22.09
CA ARG A 126 4.77 0.07 -23.27
C ARG A 126 6.04 0.52 -23.99
N LYS A 127 6.07 0.31 -25.32
CA LYS A 127 7.12 0.83 -26.20
C LYS A 127 6.79 2.24 -26.62
#